data_3e8ae332cf234feec6d654b1ef254394
#
_entry.id   3e8ae332cf234feec6d654b1ef254394
#
_cell.length_a   1.000
_cell.length_b   1.000
_cell.length_c   1.000
_cell.angle_alpha   90.00
_cell.angle_beta   90.00
_cell.angle_gamma   90.00
#
_symmetry.space_group_name_H-M   'P 1'
#
loop_
_entity.id
_entity.type
_entity.pdbx_description
1 polymer ?
#
loop_
_entity_poly.entity_id
_entity_poly.type
_entity_poly.pdbx_seq_one_letter_code
_entity_poly.pdbx_strand_id
1 'polypeptide(L)'
;GFAAWREGEPLDVARLLNLPDGKPRVSVISLAHLDDAQRMFFVTLLLNEIVAWMRAQSGTSSLRALLYMDEVFGFFPPVANPPSKLPLMTLLKQARAFGLGVVLATQNPVDLDYKGLANTGTWFIGRLQTERDKARVLEGLEGASTSAGKRFDRGRMEQTLASLGN
;
A
#
# COMPACT_ATOMS: atom_id res chain seq x y z
N GLY A 1 -7.20 -26.00 9.52
CA GLY A 1 -6.08 -25.79 10.42
C GLY A 1 -4.81 -25.39 9.70
N PHE A 2 -3.78 -24.97 10.43
CA PHE A 2 -2.51 -24.46 9.88
C PHE A 2 -1.64 -25.52 9.15
N ALA A 3 -2.05 -26.78 9.08
CA ALA A 3 -1.26 -27.81 8.41
C ALA A 3 -1.01 -27.49 6.92
N ALA A 4 -2.03 -27.00 6.21
CA ALA A 4 -1.91 -26.64 4.79
C ALA A 4 -0.92 -25.49 4.53
N TRP A 5 -0.63 -24.64 5.53
CA TRP A 5 0.36 -23.55 5.42
C TRP A 5 1.81 -24.00 5.51
N ARG A 6 2.02 -25.29 5.83
CA ARG A 6 3.36 -25.91 5.92
C ARG A 6 3.73 -26.65 4.65
N GLU A 7 2.81 -26.73 3.71
CA GLU A 7 2.99 -27.40 2.42
C GLU A 7 3.18 -26.35 1.32
N GLY A 8 3.91 -26.67 0.28
CA GLY A 8 4.15 -25.81 -0.87
C GLY A 8 5.50 -25.09 -0.86
N GLU A 9 5.61 -24.04 -1.67
CA GLU A 9 6.83 -23.26 -1.80
C GLU A 9 7.01 -22.32 -0.60
N PRO A 10 8.25 -22.18 -0.07
CA PRO A 10 8.54 -21.21 0.97
C PRO A 10 8.20 -19.78 0.54
N LEU A 11 7.68 -18.98 1.48
CA LEU A 11 7.45 -17.56 1.27
C LEU A 11 8.78 -16.81 1.31
N ASP A 12 9.47 -16.78 0.17
CA ASP A 12 10.77 -16.12 -0.01
C ASP A 12 10.61 -14.94 -0.97
N VAL A 13 10.77 -13.72 -0.45
CA VAL A 13 10.58 -12.48 -1.22
C VAL A 13 11.58 -12.38 -2.39
N ALA A 14 12.82 -12.85 -2.22
CA ALA A 14 13.79 -12.82 -3.32
C ALA A 14 13.34 -13.71 -4.48
N ARG A 15 12.76 -14.87 -4.20
CA ARG A 15 12.18 -15.78 -5.20
C ARG A 15 10.89 -15.26 -5.82
N LEU A 16 10.13 -14.45 -5.10
CA LEU A 16 8.96 -13.74 -5.65
C LEU A 16 9.34 -12.65 -6.64
N LEU A 17 10.51 -12.05 -6.48
CA LEU A 17 10.98 -10.91 -7.28
C LEU A 17 11.90 -11.31 -8.42
N ASN A 18 12.58 -12.44 -8.33
CA ASN A 18 13.57 -12.88 -9.31
C ASN A 18 13.41 -14.34 -9.68
N LEU A 19 13.70 -14.66 -10.93
CA LEU A 19 13.88 -16.01 -11.41
C LEU A 19 15.28 -16.55 -10.99
N PRO A 20 15.50 -17.88 -11.03
CA PRO A 20 16.81 -18.46 -10.70
C PRO A 20 17.97 -17.96 -11.59
N ASP A 21 17.68 -17.51 -12.81
CA ASP A 21 18.64 -16.91 -13.74
C ASP A 21 18.88 -15.40 -13.49
N GLY A 22 18.31 -14.84 -12.41
CA GLY A 22 18.45 -13.45 -12.02
C GLY A 22 17.53 -12.45 -12.73
N LYS A 23 16.68 -12.92 -13.66
CA LYS A 23 15.72 -12.04 -14.34
C LYS A 23 14.60 -11.59 -13.41
N PRO A 24 14.06 -10.36 -13.59
CA PRO A 24 12.90 -9.90 -12.84
C PRO A 24 11.70 -10.83 -13.03
N ARG A 25 10.97 -11.01 -11.94
CA ARG A 25 9.74 -11.82 -11.90
C ARG A 25 8.56 -10.97 -11.48
N VAL A 26 7.41 -11.17 -12.12
CA VAL A 26 6.11 -10.70 -11.66
C VAL A 26 5.40 -11.86 -10.97
N SER A 27 5.12 -11.70 -9.69
CA SER A 27 4.36 -12.67 -8.89
C SER A 27 2.99 -12.11 -8.58
N VAL A 28 1.93 -12.81 -9.02
CA VAL A 28 0.54 -12.45 -8.75
C VAL A 28 0.00 -13.40 -7.69
N ILE A 29 -0.40 -12.84 -6.54
CA ILE A 29 -0.91 -13.59 -5.39
C ILE A 29 -2.41 -13.32 -5.27
N SER A 30 -3.22 -14.33 -5.57
CA SER A 30 -4.68 -14.26 -5.41
C SER A 30 -5.10 -14.76 -4.02
N LEU A 31 -5.88 -13.96 -3.32
CA LEU A 31 -6.39 -14.25 -1.98
C LEU A 31 -7.90 -14.57 -1.99
N ALA A 32 -8.51 -14.68 -3.18
CA ALA A 32 -9.96 -14.79 -3.34
C ALA A 32 -10.55 -16.07 -2.69
N HIS A 33 -9.75 -17.11 -2.55
CA HIS A 33 -10.17 -18.39 -1.97
C HIS A 33 -10.01 -18.46 -0.44
N LEU A 34 -9.40 -17.45 0.18
CA LEU A 34 -9.16 -17.40 1.62
C LEU A 34 -10.31 -16.67 2.34
N ASP A 35 -10.64 -17.11 3.55
CA ASP A 35 -11.48 -16.35 4.46
C ASP A 35 -10.77 -15.11 5.01
N ASP A 36 -11.49 -14.24 5.70
CA ASP A 36 -10.96 -12.95 6.16
C ASP A 36 -9.82 -13.11 7.18
N ALA A 37 -9.89 -14.12 8.06
CA ALA A 37 -8.84 -14.39 9.04
C ALA A 37 -7.58 -14.91 8.35
N GLN A 38 -7.74 -15.81 7.39
CA GLN A 38 -6.65 -16.36 6.58
C GLN A 38 -5.99 -15.27 5.71
N ARG A 39 -6.81 -14.40 5.08
CA ARG A 39 -6.31 -13.24 4.31
C ARG A 39 -5.48 -12.31 5.20
N MET A 40 -6.00 -11.94 6.36
CA MET A 40 -5.30 -11.06 7.30
C MET A 40 -3.99 -11.69 7.76
N PHE A 41 -4.00 -12.98 8.09
CA PHE A 41 -2.81 -13.71 8.49
C PHE A 41 -1.75 -13.71 7.37
N PHE A 42 -2.14 -14.13 6.16
CA PHE A 42 -1.22 -14.24 5.02
C PHE A 42 -0.63 -12.88 4.63
N VAL A 43 -1.49 -11.86 4.48
CA VAL A 43 -1.04 -10.51 4.11
C VAL A 43 -0.09 -9.95 5.17
N THR A 44 -0.39 -10.17 6.44
CA THR A 44 0.49 -9.73 7.53
C THR A 44 1.85 -10.41 7.45
N LEU A 45 1.87 -11.73 7.24
CA LEU A 45 3.11 -12.50 7.08
C LEU A 45 3.92 -11.99 5.89
N LEU A 46 3.30 -11.90 4.71
CA LEU A 46 3.94 -11.40 3.48
C LEU A 46 4.53 -9.99 3.66
N LEU A 47 3.78 -9.07 4.26
CA LEU A 47 4.25 -7.71 4.50
C LEU A 47 5.45 -7.66 5.45
N ASN A 48 5.48 -8.50 6.49
CA ASN A 48 6.62 -8.60 7.40
C ASN A 48 7.84 -9.19 6.69
N GLU A 49 7.68 -10.21 5.85
CA GLU A 49 8.78 -10.76 5.03
C GLU A 49 9.33 -9.72 4.05
N ILE A 50 8.45 -8.91 3.43
CA ILE A 50 8.87 -7.80 2.56
C ILE A 50 9.64 -6.74 3.35
N VAL A 51 9.20 -6.38 4.56
CA VAL A 51 9.93 -5.45 5.43
C VAL A 51 11.30 -6.01 5.82
N ALA A 52 11.38 -7.28 6.17
CA ALA A 52 12.64 -7.96 6.52
C ALA A 52 13.59 -7.98 5.31
N TRP A 53 13.10 -8.41 4.13
CA TRP A 53 13.87 -8.40 2.89
C TRP A 53 14.35 -7.00 2.54
N MET A 54 13.47 -5.99 2.60
CA MET A 54 13.81 -4.59 2.31
C MET A 54 14.97 -4.11 3.18
N ARG A 55 14.91 -4.37 4.49
CA ARG A 55 15.94 -3.93 5.44
C ARG A 55 17.29 -4.62 5.25
N ALA A 56 17.30 -5.79 4.62
CA ALA A 56 18.52 -6.49 4.25
C ALA A 56 19.19 -5.93 2.98
N GLN A 57 18.51 -5.01 2.26
CA GLN A 57 19.06 -4.42 1.06
C GLN A 57 19.91 -3.19 1.37
N SER A 58 20.92 -2.91 0.52
CA SER A 58 21.61 -1.63 0.52
C SER A 58 20.69 -0.51 0.07
N GLY A 59 20.88 0.71 0.58
CA GLY A 59 20.16 1.89 0.12
C GLY A 59 20.40 2.17 -1.38
N THR A 60 19.40 2.71 -2.07
CA THR A 60 19.48 3.07 -3.48
C THR A 60 18.42 4.10 -3.86
N SER A 61 18.72 4.92 -4.87
CA SER A 61 17.74 5.82 -5.51
C SER A 61 17.00 5.18 -6.70
N SER A 62 17.47 4.02 -7.17
CA SER A 62 16.86 3.29 -8.29
C SER A 62 15.76 2.36 -7.81
N LEU A 63 14.71 2.19 -8.61
CA LEU A 63 13.66 1.22 -8.34
C LEU A 63 14.21 -0.21 -8.47
N ARG A 64 14.11 -0.97 -7.40
CA ARG A 64 14.55 -2.38 -7.31
C ARG A 64 13.38 -3.34 -7.42
N ALA A 65 12.29 -3.01 -6.77
CA ALA A 65 11.09 -3.83 -6.73
C ALA A 65 9.84 -2.97 -6.57
N LEU A 66 8.68 -3.53 -6.92
CA LEU A 66 7.38 -2.88 -6.76
C LEU A 66 6.42 -3.83 -6.05
N LEU A 67 5.85 -3.37 -4.94
CA LEU A 67 4.69 -3.98 -4.31
C LEU A 67 3.44 -3.23 -4.78
N TYR A 68 2.54 -3.92 -5.47
CA TYR A 68 1.21 -3.43 -5.79
C TYR A 68 0.18 -4.20 -4.95
N MET A 69 -0.65 -3.49 -4.22
CA MET A 69 -1.72 -4.06 -3.40
C MET A 69 -3.05 -3.51 -3.89
N ASP A 70 -3.81 -4.38 -4.55
CA ASP A 70 -5.15 -4.07 -5.00
C ASP A 70 -6.15 -4.24 -3.84
N GLU A 71 -7.07 -3.30 -3.72
CA GLU A 71 -8.08 -3.23 -2.66
C GLU A 71 -7.50 -3.42 -1.25
N VAL A 72 -6.82 -2.36 -0.78
CA VAL A 72 -6.19 -2.33 0.55
C VAL A 72 -7.21 -2.22 1.70
N PHE A 73 -8.51 -2.21 1.37
CA PHE A 73 -9.61 -2.19 2.34
C PHE A 73 -9.44 -3.25 3.44
N GLY A 74 -9.65 -2.86 4.69
CA GLY A 74 -9.53 -3.75 5.85
C GLY A 74 -8.09 -3.96 6.36
N PHE A 75 -7.06 -3.75 5.52
CA PHE A 75 -5.67 -3.92 5.91
C PHE A 75 -5.01 -2.65 6.47
N PHE A 76 -5.59 -1.48 6.17
CA PHE A 76 -5.06 -0.18 6.57
C PHE A 76 -6.15 0.79 7.06
N PRO A 77 -7.00 0.41 8.01
CA PRO A 77 -8.11 1.23 8.49
C PRO A 77 -7.63 2.41 9.36
N PRO A 78 -8.43 3.51 9.45
CA PRO A 78 -8.06 4.72 10.18
C PRO A 78 -8.00 4.52 11.71
N VAL A 79 -8.89 3.71 12.27
CA VAL A 79 -9.06 3.56 13.72
C VAL A 79 -8.53 2.21 14.22
N ALA A 80 -8.99 1.11 13.63
CA ALA A 80 -8.54 -0.22 14.03
C ALA A 80 -7.03 -0.41 13.74
N ASN A 81 -6.41 -1.31 14.49
CA ASN A 81 -5.01 -1.65 14.35
C ASN A 81 -4.85 -3.13 14.01
N PRO A 82 -5.25 -3.59 12.81
CA PRO A 82 -4.98 -4.95 12.38
C PRO A 82 -3.46 -5.18 12.28
N PRO A 83 -3.01 -6.43 12.39
CA PRO A 83 -1.58 -6.76 12.38
C PRO A 83 -0.86 -6.35 11.07
N SER A 84 -1.60 -6.18 9.96
CA SER A 84 -1.09 -5.68 8.68
C SER A 84 -0.73 -4.19 8.68
N LYS A 85 -1.31 -3.40 9.59
CA LYS A 85 -1.17 -1.94 9.58
C LYS A 85 0.25 -1.46 9.84
N LEU A 86 0.92 -2.04 10.83
CA LEU A 86 2.28 -1.65 11.20
C LEU A 86 3.31 -1.90 10.09
N PRO A 87 3.37 -3.10 9.47
CA PRO A 87 4.28 -3.31 8.35
C PRO A 87 3.96 -2.43 7.14
N LEU A 88 2.69 -2.16 6.81
CA LEU A 88 2.31 -1.20 5.76
C LEU A 88 2.83 0.20 6.07
N MET A 89 2.63 0.72 7.28
CA MET A 89 3.18 2.01 7.69
C MET A 89 4.70 2.06 7.59
N THR A 90 5.37 0.98 7.92
CA THR A 90 6.83 0.86 7.83
C THR A 90 7.27 0.95 6.37
N LEU A 91 6.61 0.23 5.48
CA LEU A 91 6.89 0.28 4.03
C LEU A 91 6.66 1.68 3.48
N LEU A 92 5.52 2.33 3.75
CA LEU A 92 5.23 3.68 3.29
C LEU A 92 6.28 4.71 3.74
N LYS A 93 6.88 4.51 4.91
CA LYS A 93 7.91 5.42 5.45
C LYS A 93 9.32 5.14 4.94
N GLN A 94 9.67 3.89 4.73
CA GLN A 94 11.07 3.46 4.56
C GLN A 94 11.39 2.88 3.19
N ALA A 95 10.41 2.32 2.47
CA ALA A 95 10.63 1.52 1.26
C ALA A 95 11.42 2.26 0.17
N ARG A 96 11.15 3.55 -0.01
CA ARG A 96 11.83 4.39 -1.00
C ARG A 96 13.36 4.39 -0.84
N ALA A 97 13.87 4.43 0.39
CA ALA A 97 15.32 4.46 0.64
C ALA A 97 16.04 3.17 0.19
N PHE A 98 15.29 2.08 0.07
CA PHE A 98 15.79 0.77 -0.35
C PHE A 98 15.39 0.41 -1.80
N GLY A 99 14.83 1.35 -2.55
CA GLY A 99 14.40 1.13 -3.92
C GLY A 99 13.13 0.28 -4.07
N LEU A 100 12.34 0.14 -3.02
CA LEU A 100 11.05 -0.53 -3.08
C LEU A 100 9.93 0.50 -3.29
N GLY A 101 9.24 0.40 -4.43
CA GLY A 101 8.00 1.12 -4.70
C GLY A 101 6.81 0.43 -4.02
N VAL A 102 5.90 1.22 -3.45
CA VAL A 102 4.66 0.71 -2.86
C VAL A 102 3.50 1.44 -3.49
N VAL A 103 2.58 0.69 -4.10
CA VAL A 103 1.34 1.19 -4.69
C VAL A 103 0.17 0.54 -3.99
N LEU A 104 -0.68 1.35 -3.40
CA LEU A 104 -1.91 0.91 -2.76
C LEU A 104 -3.11 1.40 -3.57
N ALA A 105 -4.03 0.52 -3.89
CA ALA A 105 -5.27 0.85 -4.57
C ALA A 105 -6.49 0.55 -3.69
N THR A 106 -7.53 1.36 -3.81
CA THR A 106 -8.81 1.12 -3.16
C THR A 106 -9.94 1.82 -3.89
N GLN A 107 -11.13 1.26 -3.80
CA GLN A 107 -12.38 1.89 -4.22
C GLN A 107 -13.06 2.63 -3.06
N ASN A 108 -12.60 2.42 -1.80
CA ASN A 108 -13.20 2.98 -0.60
C ASN A 108 -12.22 3.91 0.14
N PRO A 109 -12.00 5.14 -0.33
CA PRO A 109 -11.04 6.06 0.26
C PRO A 109 -11.35 6.43 1.71
N VAL A 110 -12.62 6.41 2.12
CA VAL A 110 -13.05 6.73 3.50
C VAL A 110 -12.42 5.79 4.54
N ASP A 111 -12.17 4.56 4.16
CA ASP A 111 -11.74 3.49 5.07
C ASP A 111 -10.21 3.36 5.19
N LEU A 112 -9.46 4.35 4.72
CA LEU A 112 -8.00 4.37 4.79
C LEU A 112 -7.47 5.26 5.92
N ASP A 113 -6.32 4.87 6.48
CA ASP A 113 -5.56 5.71 7.41
C ASP A 113 -4.76 6.78 6.66
N TYR A 114 -5.36 7.95 6.51
CA TYR A 114 -4.72 9.09 5.82
C TYR A 114 -3.48 9.63 6.54
N LYS A 115 -3.36 9.44 7.85
CA LYS A 115 -2.14 9.81 8.59
C LYS A 115 -0.95 8.95 8.13
N GLY A 116 -1.20 7.68 7.86
CA GLY A 116 -0.19 6.80 7.27
C GLY A 116 0.11 7.16 5.81
N LEU A 117 -0.91 7.53 5.03
CA LEU A 117 -0.79 7.92 3.64
C LEU A 117 -0.10 9.28 3.43
N ALA A 118 0.05 10.11 4.46
CA ALA A 118 0.80 11.38 4.37
C ALA A 118 2.25 11.20 3.92
N ASN A 119 2.78 9.97 3.97
CA ASN A 119 4.12 9.64 3.45
C ASN A 119 4.12 9.27 1.96
N THR A 120 2.97 9.18 1.30
CA THR A 120 2.89 8.88 -0.13
C THR A 120 3.13 10.15 -0.96
N GLY A 121 4.01 10.05 -1.96
CA GLY A 121 4.40 11.20 -2.79
C GLY A 121 3.54 11.40 -4.03
N THR A 122 2.76 10.41 -4.44
CA THR A 122 1.95 10.43 -5.68
C THR A 122 0.58 9.86 -5.41
N TRP A 123 -0.45 10.55 -5.90
CA TRP A 123 -1.84 10.15 -5.76
C TRP A 123 -2.50 10.11 -7.14
N PHE A 124 -3.11 9.00 -7.46
CA PHE A 124 -3.95 8.81 -8.63
C PHE A 124 -5.40 8.77 -8.17
N ILE A 125 -6.18 9.77 -8.54
CA ILE A 125 -7.57 9.91 -8.08
C ILE A 125 -8.46 9.87 -9.31
N GLY A 126 -9.32 8.86 -9.37
CA GLY A 126 -10.39 8.76 -10.33
C GLY A 126 -11.67 9.45 -9.84
N ARG A 127 -12.79 9.19 -10.52
CA ARG A 127 -14.11 9.69 -10.13
C ARG A 127 -14.48 9.21 -8.73
N LEU A 128 -14.82 10.14 -7.84
CA LEU A 128 -15.33 9.86 -6.50
C LEU A 128 -16.87 9.92 -6.50
N GLN A 129 -17.50 8.95 -5.85
CA GLN A 129 -18.95 8.77 -5.95
C GLN A 129 -19.72 9.63 -4.96
N THR A 130 -19.15 9.89 -3.77
CA THR A 130 -19.84 10.61 -2.69
C THR A 130 -19.07 11.85 -2.24
N GLU A 131 -19.80 12.83 -1.69
CA GLU A 131 -19.17 14.01 -1.07
C GLU A 131 -18.30 13.64 0.12
N ARG A 132 -18.63 12.55 0.82
CA ARG A 132 -17.82 12.02 1.93
C ARG A 132 -16.46 11.52 1.43
N ASP A 133 -16.41 10.84 0.28
CA ASP A 133 -15.16 10.39 -0.34
C ASP A 133 -14.30 11.58 -0.74
N LYS A 134 -14.91 12.60 -1.35
CA LYS A 134 -14.21 13.83 -1.76
C LYS A 134 -13.61 14.54 -0.55
N ALA A 135 -14.39 14.75 0.50
CA ALA A 135 -13.92 15.39 1.73
C ALA A 135 -12.75 14.62 2.35
N ARG A 136 -12.85 13.30 2.38
CA ARG A 136 -11.83 12.43 2.95
C ARG A 136 -10.52 12.44 2.16
N VAL A 137 -10.61 12.40 0.83
CA VAL A 137 -9.44 12.52 -0.06
C VAL A 137 -8.78 13.89 0.09
N LEU A 138 -9.57 14.97 0.19
CA LEU A 138 -9.05 16.31 0.44
C LEU A 138 -8.26 16.42 1.74
N GLU A 139 -8.78 15.86 2.84
CA GLU A 139 -8.04 15.81 4.13
C GLU A 139 -6.70 15.07 3.97
N GLY A 140 -6.69 13.96 3.25
CA GLY A 140 -5.47 13.20 2.98
C GLY A 140 -4.43 13.97 2.17
N LEU A 141 -4.87 14.62 1.10
CA LEU A 141 -4.02 15.44 0.24
C LEU A 141 -3.45 16.66 0.98
N GLU A 142 -4.28 17.33 1.81
CA GLU A 142 -3.86 18.44 2.65
C GLU A 142 -2.79 17.99 3.65
N GLY A 143 -3.01 16.86 4.33
CA GLY A 143 -2.04 16.26 5.25
C GLY A 143 -0.72 15.90 4.56
N ALA A 144 -0.76 15.29 3.37
CA ALA A 144 0.42 14.95 2.59
C ALA A 144 1.18 16.20 2.13
N SER A 145 0.47 17.23 1.67
CA SER A 145 1.07 18.51 1.25
C SER A 145 1.73 19.24 2.41
N THR A 146 1.09 19.29 3.57
CA THR A 146 1.65 19.88 4.79
C THR A 146 2.90 19.14 5.23
N SER A 147 2.88 17.82 5.22
CA SER A 147 4.05 16.98 5.56
C SER A 147 5.22 17.19 4.61
N ALA A 148 4.93 17.53 3.35
CA ALA A 148 5.93 17.86 2.33
C ALA A 148 6.37 19.34 2.33
N GLY A 149 5.87 20.16 3.27
CA GLY A 149 6.14 21.61 3.34
C GLY A 149 5.56 22.41 2.17
N LYS A 150 4.55 21.89 1.48
CA LYS A 150 3.91 22.54 0.34
C LYS A 150 2.63 23.24 0.76
N ARG A 151 2.32 24.36 0.08
CA ARG A 151 0.99 24.99 0.20
C ARG A 151 -0.06 24.14 -0.47
N PHE A 152 -1.19 23.96 0.18
CA PHE A 152 -2.36 23.25 -0.35
C PHE A 152 -3.48 24.23 -0.63
N ASP A 153 -3.89 24.31 -1.89
CA ASP A 153 -5.06 25.11 -2.32
C ASP A 153 -6.30 24.22 -2.30
N ARG A 154 -7.01 24.23 -1.18
CA ARG A 154 -8.17 23.38 -0.94
C ARG A 154 -9.29 23.68 -1.95
N GLY A 155 -9.58 24.97 -2.20
CA GLY A 155 -10.67 25.36 -3.11
C GLY A 155 -10.44 24.90 -4.54
N ARG A 156 -9.20 25.05 -5.03
CA ARG A 156 -8.81 24.55 -6.37
C ARG A 156 -8.92 23.03 -6.44
N MET A 157 -8.51 22.34 -5.37
CA MET A 157 -8.57 20.89 -5.36
C MET A 157 -10.01 20.36 -5.29
N GLU A 158 -10.89 21.00 -4.54
CA GLU A 158 -12.33 20.70 -4.51
C GLU A 158 -12.96 20.81 -5.89
N GLN A 159 -12.67 21.89 -6.61
CA GLN A 159 -13.14 22.08 -8.00
C GLN A 159 -12.60 20.99 -8.93
N THR A 160 -11.32 20.64 -8.78
CA THR A 160 -10.70 19.57 -9.57
C THR A 160 -11.38 18.24 -9.32
N LEU A 161 -11.58 17.84 -8.06
CA LEU A 161 -12.24 16.58 -7.70
C LEU A 161 -13.70 16.54 -8.15
N ALA A 162 -14.40 17.68 -8.14
CA ALA A 162 -15.77 17.77 -8.64
C ALA A 162 -15.86 17.60 -10.16
N SER A 163 -14.81 17.98 -10.90
CA SER A 163 -14.75 17.84 -12.36
C SER A 163 -14.37 16.43 -12.85
N LEU A 164 -13.87 15.58 -11.97
CA LEU A 164 -13.54 14.20 -12.32
C LEU A 164 -14.81 13.40 -12.62
N GLY A 165 -15.03 13.07 -13.87
CA GLY A 165 -16.17 12.25 -14.30
C GLY A 165 -17.31 12.99 -14.98
N ASN A 166 -17.09 14.24 -15.39
CA ASN A 166 -17.92 14.93 -16.38
C ASN A 166 -17.35 14.71 -17.77
#